data_fef6b0e7617e3a1481e5e53aec67dd70
#
_entry.id   fef6b0e7617e3a1481e5e53aec67dd70
#
_cell.length_a   1.000
_cell.length_b   1.000
_cell.length_c   1.000
_cell.angle_alpha   90.00
_cell.angle_beta   90.00
_cell.angle_gamma   90.00
#
_symmetry.space_group_name_H-M   'P 1'
#
loop_
_entity.id
_entity.type
_entity.pdbx_description
1 polymer ?
#
loop_
_entity_poly.entity_id
_entity_poly.type
_entity_poly.pdbx_seq_one_letter_code
_entity_poly.pdbx_strand_id
1 'polypeptide(L)'
;MWALGPLYGRILDTYGPAPVLYPCSILCIFSLSMASLATKYYQIFLAQGLGFGMGAGGVFTSAMVCVGQWFSRRRGLAIGIASCGASVGGVVFPVFLESVIKAKGFYAAVRWTALVVGVLLGGACWFIRGRLPRKGWEWERRWFDGGLFRERQFGFYTFGAFFVM
;
A
#
# COMPACT_ATOMS: atom_id res chain seq x y z
N MET A 1 3.67 5.98 5.31
CA MET A 1 3.28 4.64 4.83
C MET A 1 3.33 3.58 5.93
N TRP A 2 4.45 3.36 6.62
CA TRP A 2 4.68 2.22 7.52
C TRP A 2 4.05 2.35 8.91
N ALA A 3 3.80 3.56 9.39
CA ALA A 3 3.27 3.80 10.74
C ALA A 3 1.90 3.13 11.01
N LEU A 4 1.07 2.97 10.00
CA LEU A 4 -0.24 2.33 10.10
C LEU A 4 -0.20 0.82 9.78
N GLY A 5 0.96 0.27 9.47
CA GLY A 5 1.14 -1.15 9.15
C GLY A 5 0.55 -2.11 10.18
N PRO A 6 0.85 -1.96 11.47
CA PRO A 6 0.29 -2.84 12.52
C PRO A 6 -1.24 -2.78 12.61
N LEU A 7 -1.83 -1.61 12.40
CA LEU A 7 -3.28 -1.41 12.42
C LEU A 7 -3.94 -2.06 11.21
N TYR A 8 -3.40 -1.85 10.02
CA TYR A 8 -3.89 -2.51 8.81
C TYR A 8 -3.71 -4.03 8.88
N GLY A 9 -2.59 -4.53 9.38
CA GLY A 9 -2.35 -5.96 9.56
C GLY A 9 -3.42 -6.60 10.43
N ARG A 10 -3.77 -5.98 11.55
CA ARG A 10 -4.80 -6.50 12.45
C ARG A 10 -6.19 -6.52 11.83
N ILE A 11 -6.58 -5.47 11.12
CA ILE A 11 -7.86 -5.43 10.41
C ILE A 11 -7.90 -6.50 9.31
N LEU A 12 -6.80 -6.70 8.61
CA LEU A 12 -6.65 -7.73 7.57
C LEU A 12 -6.81 -9.15 8.14
N ASP A 13 -6.22 -9.41 9.32
CA ASP A 13 -6.30 -10.73 9.97
C ASP A 13 -7.72 -11.04 10.47
N THR A 14 -8.49 -10.03 10.88
CA THR A 14 -9.85 -10.21 11.42
C THR A 14 -10.94 -10.23 10.36
N TYR A 15 -10.92 -9.25 9.48
CA TYR A 15 -12.00 -9.02 8.50
C TYR A 15 -11.63 -9.40 7.07
N GLY A 16 -10.37 -9.77 6.84
CA GLY A 16 -9.85 -10.05 5.49
C GLY A 16 -9.41 -8.79 4.74
N PRO A 17 -8.98 -8.93 3.48
CA PRO A 17 -8.38 -7.83 2.71
C PRO A 17 -9.38 -6.78 2.21
N ALA A 18 -10.63 -7.16 1.94
CA ALA A 18 -11.62 -6.29 1.33
C ALA A 18 -11.87 -4.98 2.10
N PRO A 19 -12.13 -4.99 3.45
CA PRO A 19 -12.46 -3.78 4.20
C PRO A 19 -11.28 -2.80 4.34
N VAL A 20 -10.05 -3.22 4.08
CA VAL A 20 -8.89 -2.33 4.04
C VAL A 20 -8.61 -1.88 2.61
N LEU A 21 -8.66 -2.81 1.66
CA LEU A 21 -8.33 -2.55 0.26
C LEU A 21 -9.23 -1.49 -0.38
N TYR A 22 -10.57 -1.63 -0.23
CA TYR A 22 -11.51 -0.70 -0.86
C TYR A 22 -11.38 0.74 -0.35
N PRO A 23 -11.45 1.03 0.96
CA PRO A 23 -11.35 2.39 1.44
C PRO A 23 -9.96 3.01 1.18
N CYS A 24 -8.89 2.22 1.27
CA CYS A 24 -7.55 2.69 0.98
C CYS A 24 -7.36 3.01 -0.51
N SER A 25 -7.95 2.23 -1.42
CA SER A 25 -7.92 2.52 -2.85
C SER A 25 -8.68 3.80 -3.19
N ILE A 26 -9.86 3.99 -2.60
CA ILE A 26 -10.65 5.22 -2.75
C ILE A 26 -9.87 6.41 -2.21
N LEU A 27 -9.24 6.27 -1.04
CA LEU A 27 -8.42 7.31 -0.44
C LEU A 27 -7.23 7.70 -1.34
N CYS A 28 -6.56 6.73 -1.98
CA CYS A 28 -5.49 7.01 -2.94
C CYS A 28 -5.97 7.85 -4.12
N ILE A 29 -7.08 7.45 -4.75
CA ILE A 29 -7.63 8.15 -5.92
C ILE A 29 -8.09 9.55 -5.51
N PHE A 30 -8.79 9.67 -4.39
CA PHE A 30 -9.23 10.94 -3.86
C PHE A 30 -8.06 11.88 -3.57
N SER A 31 -7.02 11.40 -2.91
CA SER A 31 -5.82 12.17 -2.57
C SER A 31 -5.09 12.68 -3.81
N LEU A 32 -4.93 11.85 -4.85
CA LEU A 32 -4.35 12.28 -6.12
C LEU A 32 -5.22 13.32 -6.83
N SER A 33 -6.54 13.14 -6.79
CA SER A 33 -7.48 14.11 -7.38
C SER A 33 -7.40 15.46 -6.67
N MET A 34 -7.33 15.46 -5.34
CA MET A 34 -7.15 16.68 -4.55
C MET A 34 -5.79 17.35 -4.79
N ALA A 35 -4.72 16.57 -4.95
CA ALA A 35 -3.41 17.09 -5.30
C ALA A 35 -3.42 17.84 -6.66
N SER A 36 -4.26 17.39 -7.61
CA SER A 36 -4.44 18.08 -8.90
C SER A 36 -5.13 19.47 -8.78
N LEU A 37 -5.88 19.72 -7.71
CA LEU A 37 -6.56 20.98 -7.47
C LEU A 37 -5.78 21.90 -6.53
N ALA A 38 -4.71 21.40 -5.93
CA ALA A 38 -3.92 22.12 -4.94
C ALA A 38 -3.11 23.25 -5.58
N THR A 39 -3.27 24.46 -5.04
CA THR A 39 -2.54 25.66 -5.46
C THR A 39 -1.46 26.06 -4.46
N LYS A 40 -1.55 25.60 -3.21
CA LYS A 40 -0.63 25.93 -2.14
C LYS A 40 0.16 24.70 -1.70
N TYR A 41 1.40 24.91 -1.29
CA TYR A 41 2.31 23.82 -0.88
C TYR A 41 1.73 22.90 0.20
N TYR A 42 1.11 23.45 1.25
CA TYR A 42 0.54 22.65 2.33
C TYR A 42 -0.58 21.72 1.87
N GLN A 43 -1.35 22.11 0.83
CA GLN A 43 -2.43 21.29 0.27
C GLN A 43 -1.84 20.07 -0.47
N ILE A 44 -0.76 20.28 -1.22
CA ILE A 44 -0.03 19.18 -1.89
C ILE A 44 0.56 18.24 -0.85
N PHE A 45 1.17 18.77 0.21
CA PHE A 45 1.73 17.97 1.28
C PHE A 45 0.68 17.13 2.01
N LEU A 46 -0.48 17.70 2.34
CA LEU A 46 -1.57 16.95 2.97
C LEU A 46 -2.14 15.87 2.03
N ALA A 47 -2.42 16.23 0.79
CA ALA A 47 -3.00 15.31 -0.18
C ALA A 47 -2.03 14.18 -0.54
N GLN A 48 -0.82 14.51 -0.94
CA GLN A 48 0.15 13.53 -1.43
C GLN A 48 0.95 12.87 -0.31
N GLY A 49 1.34 13.62 0.72
CA GLY A 49 2.10 13.07 1.86
C GLY A 49 1.25 12.23 2.79
N LEU A 50 0.20 12.81 3.35
CA LEU A 50 -0.68 12.10 4.30
C LEU A 50 -1.70 11.22 3.61
N GLY A 51 -2.56 11.77 2.76
CA GLY A 51 -3.68 11.03 2.18
C GLY A 51 -3.23 9.86 1.31
N PHE A 52 -2.37 10.13 0.33
CA PHE A 52 -1.83 9.09 -0.55
C PHE A 52 -0.93 8.11 0.22
N GLY A 53 -0.09 8.59 1.15
CA GLY A 53 0.78 7.76 1.97
C GLY A 53 0.02 6.75 2.84
N MET A 54 -1.09 7.16 3.45
CA MET A 54 -1.97 6.27 4.24
C MET A 54 -2.67 5.26 3.32
N GLY A 55 -3.27 5.71 2.23
CA GLY A 55 -3.96 4.84 1.28
C GLY A 55 -3.03 3.80 0.65
N ALA A 56 -1.87 4.23 0.15
CA ALA A 56 -0.89 3.35 -0.46
C ALA A 56 -0.32 2.32 0.52
N GLY A 57 -0.13 2.71 1.81
CA GLY A 57 0.27 1.78 2.87
C GLY A 57 -0.73 0.65 3.08
N GLY A 58 -2.03 0.96 3.11
CA GLY A 58 -3.09 -0.03 3.24
C GLY A 58 -3.22 -0.95 2.03
N VAL A 59 -3.12 -0.41 0.81
CA VAL A 59 -3.14 -1.20 -0.44
C VAL A 59 -1.94 -2.15 -0.49
N PHE A 60 -0.73 -1.66 -0.20
CA PHE A 60 0.48 -2.47 -0.20
C PHE A 60 0.41 -3.62 0.82
N THR A 61 0.01 -3.31 2.06
CA THR A 61 -0.13 -4.32 3.11
C THR A 61 -1.17 -5.38 2.74
N SER A 62 -2.32 -4.96 2.20
CA SER A 62 -3.37 -5.87 1.74
C SER A 62 -2.90 -6.78 0.61
N ALA A 63 -2.16 -6.25 -0.36
CA ALA A 63 -1.61 -7.02 -1.46
C ALA A 63 -0.61 -8.07 -0.97
N MET A 64 0.34 -7.70 -0.11
CA MET A 64 1.35 -8.62 0.44
C MET A 64 0.72 -9.74 1.28
N VAL A 65 -0.27 -9.43 2.10
CA VAL A 65 -1.01 -10.42 2.89
C VAL A 65 -1.77 -11.37 1.98
N CYS A 66 -2.46 -10.88 0.94
CA CYS A 66 -3.15 -11.73 -0.03
C CYS A 66 -2.21 -12.69 -0.74
N VAL A 67 -1.09 -12.19 -1.26
CA VAL A 67 -0.08 -13.03 -1.93
C VAL A 67 0.43 -14.11 -0.97
N GLY A 68 0.71 -13.74 0.30
CA GLY A 68 1.13 -14.68 1.33
C GLY A 68 0.10 -15.76 1.68
N GLN A 69 -1.20 -15.47 1.56
CA GLN A 69 -2.30 -16.41 1.80
C GLN A 69 -2.49 -17.41 0.65
N TRP A 70 -2.31 -16.97 -0.59
CA TRP A 70 -2.49 -17.82 -1.76
C TRP A 70 -1.29 -18.73 -2.01
N PHE A 71 -0.07 -18.26 -1.78
CA PHE A 71 1.17 -19.00 -2.06
C PHE A 71 1.85 -19.46 -0.77
N SER A 72 1.34 -20.53 -0.13
CA SER A 72 1.92 -21.05 1.12
C SER A 72 3.30 -21.70 0.92
N ARG A 73 3.49 -22.46 -0.17
CA ARG A 73 4.71 -23.24 -0.42
C ARG A 73 5.87 -22.42 -1.00
N ARG A 74 5.59 -21.36 -1.79
CA ARG A 74 6.60 -20.52 -2.44
C ARG A 74 6.36 -19.03 -2.19
N ARG A 75 6.08 -18.70 -0.93
CA ARG A 75 5.75 -17.29 -0.51
C ARG A 75 6.82 -16.29 -0.93
N GLY A 76 8.10 -16.61 -0.70
CA GLY A 76 9.21 -15.72 -1.03
C GLY A 76 9.29 -15.40 -2.51
N LEU A 77 9.10 -16.37 -3.38
CA LEU A 77 9.11 -16.16 -4.83
C LEU A 77 7.92 -15.31 -5.27
N ALA A 78 6.72 -15.58 -4.76
CA ALA A 78 5.53 -14.80 -5.09
C ALA A 78 5.63 -13.35 -4.64
N ILE A 79 6.13 -13.09 -3.42
CA ILE A 79 6.40 -11.75 -2.90
C ILE A 79 7.49 -11.06 -3.73
N GLY A 80 8.56 -11.79 -4.11
CA GLY A 80 9.62 -11.25 -4.97
C GLY A 80 9.10 -10.77 -6.33
N ILE A 81 8.27 -11.58 -7.00
CA ILE A 81 7.63 -11.18 -8.27
C ILE A 81 6.73 -9.96 -8.08
N ALA A 82 5.93 -9.93 -7.01
CA ALA A 82 5.07 -8.79 -6.71
C ALA A 82 5.90 -7.50 -6.45
N SER A 83 7.05 -7.63 -5.77
CA SER A 83 7.96 -6.51 -5.51
C SER A 83 8.65 -6.00 -6.77
N CYS A 84 8.92 -6.86 -7.77
CA CYS A 84 9.43 -6.43 -9.07
C CYS A 84 8.47 -5.46 -9.77
N GLY A 85 7.16 -5.62 -9.60
CA GLY A 85 6.16 -4.69 -10.11
C GLY A 85 6.33 -3.28 -9.55
N ALA A 86 6.69 -3.15 -8.27
CA ALA A 86 6.97 -1.83 -7.65
C ALA A 86 8.21 -1.16 -8.28
N SER A 87 9.26 -1.93 -8.57
CA SER A 87 10.46 -1.41 -9.23
C SER A 87 10.17 -0.95 -10.65
N VAL A 88 9.40 -1.71 -11.42
CA VAL A 88 8.94 -1.30 -12.77
C VAL A 88 8.10 -0.02 -12.70
N GLY A 89 7.15 0.05 -11.75
CA GLY A 89 6.37 1.26 -11.50
C GLY A 89 7.24 2.47 -11.16
N GLY A 90 8.29 2.28 -10.34
CA GLY A 90 9.24 3.32 -9.96
C GLY A 90 10.02 3.92 -11.14
N VAL A 91 10.19 3.19 -12.23
CA VAL A 91 10.82 3.69 -13.47
C VAL A 91 9.77 4.28 -14.43
N VAL A 92 8.68 3.58 -14.64
CA VAL A 92 7.64 3.95 -15.63
C VAL A 92 6.90 5.23 -15.23
N PHE A 93 6.51 5.37 -13.95
CA PHE A 93 5.72 6.52 -13.51
C PHE A 93 6.44 7.86 -13.62
N PRO A 94 7.71 8.02 -13.21
CA PRO A 94 8.43 9.28 -13.40
C PRO A 94 8.59 9.68 -14.87
N VAL A 95 8.92 8.71 -15.76
CA VAL A 95 9.06 8.97 -17.19
C VAL A 95 7.71 9.38 -17.80
N PHE A 96 6.63 8.70 -17.44
CA PHE A 96 5.28 9.04 -17.85
C PHE A 96 4.89 10.45 -17.39
N LEU A 97 5.12 10.76 -16.10
CA LEU A 97 4.83 12.07 -15.51
C LEU A 97 5.59 13.19 -16.22
N GLU A 98 6.89 13.02 -16.45
CA GLU A 98 7.73 14.01 -17.12
C GLU A 98 7.22 14.29 -18.55
N SER A 99 6.89 13.24 -19.29
CA SER A 99 6.35 13.37 -20.66
C SER A 99 5.03 14.12 -20.68
N VAL A 100 4.11 13.83 -19.76
CA VAL A 100 2.79 14.48 -19.71
C VAL A 100 2.91 15.91 -19.18
N ILE A 101 3.80 16.19 -18.23
CA ILE A 101 4.04 17.55 -17.71
C ILE A 101 4.55 18.46 -18.84
N LYS A 102 5.50 17.97 -19.67
CA LYS A 102 6.02 18.72 -20.81
C LYS A 102 4.94 19.00 -21.86
N ALA A 103 3.99 18.07 -22.07
CA ALA A 103 2.96 18.20 -23.10
C ALA A 103 1.74 19.00 -22.65
N LYS A 104 1.28 18.85 -21.39
CA LYS A 104 -0.02 19.35 -20.92
C LYS A 104 0.03 20.12 -19.60
N GLY A 105 1.21 20.27 -19.02
CA GLY A 105 1.40 20.93 -17.72
C GLY A 105 1.14 20.05 -16.52
N PHE A 106 1.51 20.55 -15.32
CA PHE A 106 1.53 19.81 -14.07
C PHE A 106 0.13 19.30 -13.65
N TYR A 107 -0.88 20.15 -13.66
CA TYR A 107 -2.22 19.79 -13.19
C TYR A 107 -2.87 18.70 -14.05
N ALA A 108 -2.67 18.75 -15.37
CA ALA A 108 -3.14 17.72 -16.26
C ALA A 108 -2.40 16.39 -16.05
N ALA A 109 -1.08 16.44 -15.83
CA ALA A 109 -0.28 15.24 -15.54
C ALA A 109 -0.76 14.51 -14.29
N VAL A 110 -1.04 15.22 -13.20
CA VAL A 110 -1.56 14.62 -11.95
C VAL A 110 -2.94 13.99 -12.18
N ARG A 111 -3.82 14.60 -12.97
CA ARG A 111 -5.14 14.02 -13.30
C ARG A 111 -5.00 12.73 -14.11
N TRP A 112 -4.15 12.72 -15.13
CA TRP A 112 -3.89 11.51 -15.92
C TRP A 112 -3.29 10.39 -15.06
N THR A 113 -2.37 10.73 -14.16
CA THR A 113 -1.82 9.77 -13.20
C THR A 113 -2.90 9.23 -12.26
N ALA A 114 -3.78 10.07 -11.76
CA ALA A 114 -4.90 9.64 -10.91
C ALA A 114 -5.83 8.67 -11.64
N LEU A 115 -6.12 8.91 -12.94
CA LEU A 115 -6.91 8.00 -13.77
C LEU A 115 -6.21 6.65 -13.97
N VAL A 116 -4.93 6.66 -14.35
CA VAL A 116 -4.16 5.42 -14.55
C VAL A 116 -4.10 4.60 -13.25
N VAL A 117 -3.77 5.24 -12.14
CA VAL A 117 -3.75 4.58 -10.82
C VAL A 117 -5.13 4.08 -10.43
N GLY A 118 -6.18 4.85 -10.71
CA GLY A 118 -7.57 4.46 -10.44
C GLY A 118 -8.00 3.22 -11.22
N VAL A 119 -7.66 3.14 -12.50
CA VAL A 119 -7.95 1.95 -13.34
C VAL A 119 -7.18 0.74 -12.84
N LEU A 120 -5.89 0.89 -12.53
CA LEU A 120 -5.06 -0.21 -12.00
C LEU A 120 -5.54 -0.70 -10.63
N LEU A 121 -5.89 0.21 -9.71
CA LEU A 121 -6.43 -0.14 -8.40
C LEU A 121 -7.83 -0.75 -8.52
N GLY A 122 -8.68 -0.26 -9.40
CA GLY A 122 -9.98 -0.85 -9.69
C GLY A 122 -9.87 -2.28 -10.21
N GLY A 123 -8.98 -2.53 -11.15
CA GLY A 123 -8.63 -3.86 -11.63
C GLY A 123 -8.09 -4.77 -10.51
N ALA A 124 -7.17 -4.25 -9.70
CA ALA A 124 -6.64 -4.98 -8.55
C ALA A 124 -7.74 -5.34 -7.54
N CYS A 125 -8.64 -4.42 -7.23
CA CYS A 125 -9.78 -4.67 -6.33
C CYS A 125 -10.71 -5.75 -6.86
N TRP A 126 -10.87 -5.86 -8.17
CA TRP A 126 -11.68 -6.90 -8.80
C TRP A 126 -11.06 -8.29 -8.64
N PHE A 127 -9.73 -8.40 -8.81
CA PHE A 127 -9.02 -9.68 -8.75
C PHE A 127 -8.65 -10.11 -7.34
N ILE A 128 -8.40 -9.19 -6.40
CA ILE A 128 -7.96 -9.52 -5.04
C ILE A 128 -9.14 -10.06 -4.22
N ARG A 129 -9.13 -11.36 -3.96
CA ARG A 129 -10.07 -12.04 -3.04
C ARG A 129 -9.29 -12.74 -1.93
N GLY A 130 -9.67 -12.50 -0.68
CA GLY A 130 -9.11 -13.22 0.46
C GLY A 130 -9.51 -14.71 0.44
N ARG A 131 -8.54 -15.58 0.70
CA ARG A 131 -8.75 -17.04 0.72
C ARG A 131 -9.14 -17.55 2.11
N LEU A 132 -8.66 -16.89 3.16
CA LEU A 132 -8.89 -17.34 4.53
C LEU A 132 -10.27 -16.93 5.04
N PRO A 133 -10.95 -17.81 5.83
CA PRO A 133 -12.20 -17.47 6.49
C PRO A 133 -11.96 -16.30 7.46
N ARG A 134 -12.95 -15.42 7.58
CA ARG A 134 -12.94 -14.28 8.49
C ARG A 134 -12.89 -14.78 9.92
N LYS A 135 -11.86 -14.39 10.68
CA LYS A 135 -11.80 -14.61 12.13
C LYS A 135 -12.48 -13.41 12.80
N GLY A 136 -13.38 -13.69 13.75
CA GLY A 136 -14.03 -12.63 14.53
C GLY A 136 -13.00 -11.76 15.29
N TRP A 137 -13.40 -10.54 15.64
CA TRP A 137 -12.58 -9.62 16.41
C TRP A 137 -12.35 -10.17 17.83
N GLU A 138 -11.14 -10.59 18.12
CA GLU A 138 -10.72 -11.02 19.47
C GLU A 138 -10.02 -9.86 20.19
N TRP A 139 -10.70 -9.28 21.20
CA TRP A 139 -10.15 -8.17 21.99
C TRP A 139 -8.95 -8.59 22.84
N GLU A 140 -8.85 -9.86 23.20
CA GLU A 140 -7.81 -10.41 24.08
C GLU A 140 -6.45 -10.62 23.40
N ARG A 141 -6.33 -10.52 22.09
CA ARG A 141 -5.03 -10.60 21.42
C ARG A 141 -4.17 -9.41 21.77
N ARG A 142 -3.08 -9.68 22.47
CA ARG A 142 -2.06 -8.70 22.84
C ARG A 142 -1.54 -7.99 21.58
N TRP A 143 -1.50 -6.66 21.62
CA TRP A 143 -0.99 -5.83 20.53
C TRP A 143 0.50 -6.00 20.32
N PHE A 144 1.23 -6.32 21.38
CA PHE A 144 2.66 -6.57 21.39
C PHE A 144 2.94 -7.88 22.11
N ASP A 145 3.47 -8.84 21.37
CA ASP A 145 4.05 -10.03 21.95
C ASP A 145 5.54 -9.79 22.16
N GLY A 146 5.91 -9.41 23.40
CA GLY A 146 7.31 -9.16 23.77
C GLY A 146 8.21 -10.40 23.62
N GLY A 147 7.61 -11.60 23.51
CA GLY A 147 8.33 -12.83 23.23
C GLY A 147 9.04 -12.83 21.89
N LEU A 148 8.46 -12.17 20.87
CA LEU A 148 9.06 -12.04 19.55
C LEU A 148 10.42 -11.32 19.56
N PHE A 149 10.59 -10.31 20.41
CA PHE A 149 11.87 -9.60 20.55
C PHE A 149 12.95 -10.43 21.23
N ARG A 150 12.58 -11.51 21.91
CA ARG A 150 13.52 -12.44 22.54
C ARG A 150 14.14 -13.42 21.55
N GLU A 151 13.52 -13.59 20.38
CA GLU A 151 14.10 -14.39 19.29
C GLU A 151 15.19 -13.59 18.58
N ARG A 152 16.43 -14.09 18.61
CA ARG A 152 17.59 -13.45 17.99
C ARG A 152 17.37 -13.16 16.50
N GLN A 153 16.71 -14.06 15.79
CA GLN A 153 16.42 -13.91 14.35
C GLN A 153 15.54 -12.71 14.06
N PHE A 154 14.49 -12.48 14.87
CA PHE A 154 13.59 -11.34 14.73
C PHE A 154 14.29 -10.01 15.06
N GLY A 155 15.15 -10.00 16.10
CA GLY A 155 15.94 -8.83 16.48
C GLY A 155 16.89 -8.39 15.35
N PHE A 156 17.65 -9.33 14.76
CA PHE A 156 18.55 -9.03 13.64
C PHE A 156 17.80 -8.57 12.39
N TYR A 157 16.65 -9.18 12.09
CA TYR A 157 15.81 -8.76 10.96
C TYR A 157 15.27 -7.34 11.14
N THR A 158 14.76 -7.02 12.33
CA THR A 158 14.22 -5.68 12.64
C THR A 158 15.32 -4.63 12.59
N PHE A 159 16.50 -4.94 13.16
CA PHE A 159 17.65 -4.06 13.11
C PHE A 159 18.14 -3.83 11.67
N GLY A 160 18.26 -4.91 10.89
CA GLY A 160 18.61 -4.81 9.47
C GLY A 160 17.61 -4.00 8.66
N ALA A 161 16.32 -4.20 8.88
CA ALA A 161 15.26 -3.44 8.21
C ALA A 161 15.31 -1.94 8.56
N PHE A 162 15.66 -1.58 9.80
CA PHE A 162 15.83 -0.19 10.21
C PHE A 162 16.98 0.52 9.48
N PHE A 163 18.07 -0.18 9.19
CA PHE A 163 19.21 0.40 8.46
C PHE A 163 19.01 0.46 6.94
N VAL A 164 18.10 -0.33 6.38
CA VAL A 164 17.81 -0.34 4.94
C VAL A 164 16.76 0.71 4.56
N MET A 165 16.00 1.23 5.52
CA MET A 165 15.04 2.31 5.34
C MET A 165 15.61 3.68 5.64
#